data_0cc2d97ef42a08b0557d1a525ae1603e
#
_entry.id   0cc2d97ef42a08b0557d1a525ae1603e
#
_cell.length_a   1.000
_cell.length_b   1.000
_cell.length_c   1.000
_cell.angle_alpha   90.00
_cell.angle_beta   90.00
_cell.angle_gamma   90.00
#
_symmetry.space_group_name_H-M   'P 1'
#
loop_
_entity.id
_entity.type
_entity.pdbx_description
1 polymer ?
#
loop_
_entity_poly.entity_id
_entity_poly.type
_entity_poly.pdbx_seq_one_letter_code
_entity_poly.pdbx_strand_id
1 'polypeptide(L)'
;MKIRTEDINFIIDIFISNAQKSDNAFYSLIDPDEIGLAGHSLGGAAALGAARQRDDIKDVIALESPYLYDTTGVDGDAFTWNTTPYSCAVMNIYSDSGYSLIETDNKYVQNKNNLIQSENSEYVYIEGSNHFTLTDLVRKSPVLCALLGGGYQKSGYDTLKLLNEKCLTFFDKHLV
;
A
#
# COMPACT_ATOMS: atom_id res chain seq x y z
N MET A 1 -8.24 11.98 2.09
CA MET A 1 -7.58 11.24 1.03
C MET A 1 -7.29 12.09 -0.21
N LYS A 2 -8.24 12.83 -0.78
CA LYS A 2 -8.06 13.57 -2.05
C LYS A 2 -6.72 14.32 -2.17
N ILE A 3 -6.38 15.22 -1.24
CA ILE A 3 -5.14 16.02 -1.30
C ILE A 3 -3.90 15.13 -1.47
N ARG A 4 -3.77 14.07 -0.67
CA ARG A 4 -2.61 13.16 -0.76
C ARG A 4 -2.55 12.39 -2.08
N THR A 5 -3.70 11.99 -2.60
CA THR A 5 -3.80 11.33 -3.91
C THR A 5 -3.44 12.29 -5.04
N GLU A 6 -3.89 13.55 -4.96
CA GLU A 6 -3.55 14.60 -5.92
C GLU A 6 -2.05 14.93 -5.89
N ASP A 7 -1.42 14.96 -4.71
CA ASP A 7 0.04 15.14 -4.57
C ASP A 7 0.82 13.99 -5.24
N ILE A 8 0.37 12.74 -5.05
CA ILE A 8 0.99 11.58 -5.72
C ILE A 8 0.86 11.70 -7.23
N ASN A 9 -0.33 11.99 -7.74
CA ASN A 9 -0.57 12.16 -9.17
C ASN A 9 0.30 13.28 -9.76
N PHE A 10 0.41 14.41 -9.06
CA PHE A 10 1.27 15.53 -9.48
C PHE A 10 2.75 15.12 -9.57
N ILE A 11 3.26 14.37 -8.60
CA ILE A 11 4.64 13.89 -8.62
C ILE A 11 4.87 12.90 -9.77
N ILE A 12 3.95 11.97 -10.01
CA ILE A 12 4.01 11.03 -11.14
C ILE A 12 4.08 11.82 -12.47
N ASP A 13 3.20 12.79 -12.65
CA ASP A 13 3.16 13.60 -13.88
C ASP A 13 4.47 14.37 -14.11
N ILE A 14 5.09 14.91 -13.05
CA ILE A 14 6.41 15.54 -13.12
C ILE A 14 7.46 14.53 -13.56
N PHE A 15 7.49 13.34 -12.98
CA PHE A 15 8.49 12.32 -13.30
C PHE A 15 8.36 11.85 -14.75
N ILE A 16 7.14 11.50 -15.20
CA ILE A 16 6.88 11.12 -16.59
C ILE A 16 7.28 12.23 -17.57
N SER A 17 6.85 13.46 -17.29
CA SER A 17 7.16 14.61 -18.18
C SER A 17 8.66 14.88 -18.28
N ASN A 18 9.42 14.71 -17.18
CA ASN A 18 10.85 14.92 -17.19
C ASN A 18 11.62 13.73 -17.78
N ALA A 19 11.16 12.48 -17.56
CA ALA A 19 11.73 11.30 -18.20
C ALA A 19 11.74 11.42 -19.73
N GLN A 20 10.67 12.01 -20.29
CA GLN A 20 10.50 12.20 -21.73
C GLN A 20 11.26 13.38 -22.33
N LYS A 21 11.61 14.40 -21.53
CA LYS A 21 12.05 15.72 -22.05
C LYS A 21 13.37 16.21 -21.47
N SER A 22 13.88 15.63 -20.41
CA SER A 22 15.02 16.15 -19.66
C SER A 22 16.31 15.45 -20.04
N ASP A 23 17.39 16.23 -20.26
CA ASP A 23 18.77 15.71 -20.38
C ASP A 23 19.38 15.37 -19.01
N ASN A 24 18.60 15.46 -17.92
CA ASN A 24 19.07 15.14 -16.59
C ASN A 24 19.20 13.63 -16.40
N ALA A 25 20.39 13.16 -16.05
CA ALA A 25 20.71 11.75 -15.85
C ALA A 25 19.83 11.04 -14.81
N PHE A 26 19.27 11.78 -13.84
CA PHE A 26 18.32 11.20 -12.88
C PHE A 26 17.01 10.77 -13.55
N TYR A 27 16.44 11.63 -14.38
CA TYR A 27 15.18 11.32 -15.07
C TYR A 27 15.34 10.29 -16.19
N SER A 28 16.54 10.13 -16.75
CA SER A 28 16.81 9.09 -17.75
C SER A 28 16.78 7.66 -17.17
N LEU A 29 16.77 7.52 -15.84
CA LEU A 29 16.63 6.23 -15.15
C LEU A 29 15.17 5.83 -14.91
N ILE A 30 14.21 6.72 -15.20
CA ILE A 30 12.80 6.47 -14.96
C ILE A 30 12.18 5.85 -16.20
N ASP A 31 11.58 4.70 -16.04
CA ASP A 31 10.69 4.13 -17.04
C ASP A 31 9.27 4.67 -16.81
N PRO A 32 8.73 5.51 -17.70
CA PRO A 32 7.41 6.09 -17.53
C PRO A 32 6.27 5.10 -17.74
N ASP A 33 6.56 3.93 -18.33
CA ASP A 33 5.57 2.89 -18.59
C ASP A 33 5.52 1.84 -17.47
N GLU A 34 6.47 1.90 -16.51
CA GLU A 34 6.61 0.93 -15.41
C GLU A 34 6.53 1.64 -14.05
N ILE A 35 5.32 2.07 -13.66
CA ILE A 35 5.08 2.83 -12.42
C ILE A 35 4.43 1.92 -11.38
N GLY A 36 5.15 1.65 -10.30
CA GLY A 36 4.65 1.00 -9.10
C GLY A 36 4.56 1.96 -7.91
N LEU A 37 3.60 1.76 -7.05
CA LEU A 37 3.40 2.54 -5.83
C LEU A 37 3.50 1.66 -4.59
N ALA A 38 4.12 2.18 -3.54
CA ALA A 38 4.10 1.55 -2.22
C ALA A 38 3.73 2.56 -1.15
N GLY A 39 2.93 2.15 -0.17
CA GLY A 39 2.57 3.04 0.91
C GLY A 39 2.12 2.31 2.18
N HIS A 40 2.45 2.91 3.33
CA HIS A 40 2.07 2.41 4.64
C HIS A 40 0.89 3.22 5.19
N SER A 41 -0.11 2.52 5.76
CA SER A 41 -1.26 3.15 6.43
C SER A 41 -2.00 4.14 5.51
N LEU A 42 -2.13 5.39 5.88
CA LEU A 42 -2.74 6.43 5.05
C LEU A 42 -1.95 6.71 3.75
N GLY A 43 -0.66 6.40 3.71
CA GLY A 43 0.16 6.49 2.49
C GLY A 43 -0.28 5.43 1.45
N GLY A 44 -0.51 4.20 1.88
CA GLY A 44 -1.03 3.16 0.99
C GLY A 44 -2.48 3.41 0.58
N ALA A 45 -3.31 3.96 1.47
CA ALA A 45 -4.66 4.40 1.10
C ALA A 45 -4.65 5.49 0.01
N ALA A 46 -3.64 6.37 0.01
CA ALA A 46 -3.46 7.38 -1.03
C ALA A 46 -2.92 6.77 -2.34
N ALA A 47 -2.02 5.79 -2.25
CA ALA A 47 -1.52 5.04 -3.41
C ALA A 47 -2.65 4.27 -4.11
N LEU A 48 -3.50 3.59 -3.34
CA LEU A 48 -4.72 2.94 -3.85
C LEU A 48 -5.65 3.96 -4.52
N GLY A 49 -5.79 5.17 -3.93
CA GLY A 49 -6.55 6.26 -4.52
C GLY A 49 -5.98 6.75 -5.85
N ALA A 50 -4.65 6.81 -5.99
CA ALA A 50 -4.00 7.15 -7.26
C ALA A 50 -4.26 6.07 -8.32
N ALA A 51 -4.17 4.80 -7.96
CA ALA A 51 -4.49 3.68 -8.85
C ALA A 51 -5.96 3.64 -9.30
N ARG A 52 -6.89 4.24 -8.54
CA ARG A 52 -8.28 4.44 -8.98
C ARG A 52 -8.46 5.54 -10.03
N GLN A 53 -7.49 6.44 -10.15
CA GLN A 53 -7.56 7.61 -11.03
C GLN A 53 -6.68 7.49 -12.27
N ARG A 54 -5.76 6.53 -12.29
CA ARG A 54 -4.71 6.40 -13.31
C ARG A 54 -4.66 4.98 -13.86
N ASP A 55 -4.49 4.89 -15.17
CA ASP A 55 -4.33 3.60 -15.88
C ASP A 55 -2.85 3.26 -16.15
N ASP A 56 -1.92 4.20 -15.86
CA ASP A 56 -0.48 4.03 -16.04
C ASP A 56 0.23 3.42 -14.80
N ILE A 57 -0.50 3.19 -13.70
CA ILE A 57 0.02 2.49 -12.53
C ILE A 57 -0.14 0.98 -12.74
N LYS A 58 0.97 0.25 -12.71
CA LYS A 58 1.02 -1.20 -12.93
C LYS A 58 0.72 -2.01 -11.68
N ASP A 59 1.19 -1.51 -10.53
CA ASP A 59 1.00 -2.20 -9.25
C ASP A 59 0.98 -1.26 -8.04
N VAL A 60 0.42 -1.76 -6.94
CA VAL A 60 0.37 -1.07 -5.65
C VAL A 60 0.68 -2.04 -4.52
N ILE A 61 1.61 -1.67 -3.65
CA ILE A 61 1.83 -2.33 -2.36
C ILE A 61 1.21 -1.49 -1.24
N ALA A 62 0.20 -2.04 -0.59
CA ALA A 62 -0.55 -1.40 0.48
C ALA A 62 -0.24 -2.08 1.84
N LEU A 63 0.62 -1.41 2.66
CA LEU A 63 1.01 -1.91 3.97
C LEU A 63 0.03 -1.41 5.03
N GLU A 64 -0.80 -2.32 5.55
CA GLU A 64 -1.86 -2.03 6.54
C GLU A 64 -2.72 -0.80 6.19
N SER A 65 -3.14 -0.73 4.95
CA SER A 65 -3.80 0.43 4.39
C SER A 65 -5.31 0.19 4.26
N PRO A 66 -6.15 1.05 4.82
CA PRO A 66 -7.59 0.98 4.57
C PRO A 66 -7.92 1.52 3.17
N TYR A 67 -8.92 0.93 2.52
CA TYR A 67 -9.39 1.34 1.19
C TYR A 67 -10.29 2.59 1.23
N LEU A 68 -9.84 3.65 1.90
CA LEU A 68 -10.65 4.85 2.16
C LEU A 68 -11.09 5.59 0.90
N TYR A 69 -10.34 5.46 -0.19
CA TYR A 69 -10.70 6.07 -1.46
C TYR A 69 -11.92 5.39 -2.10
N ASP A 70 -12.12 4.11 -1.83
CA ASP A 70 -13.25 3.33 -2.34
C ASP A 70 -14.56 3.60 -1.59
N THR A 71 -14.56 4.38 -0.51
CA THR A 71 -15.77 4.76 0.20
C THR A 71 -16.65 5.64 -0.68
N THR A 72 -17.87 5.19 -0.97
CA THR A 72 -18.87 5.92 -1.78
C THR A 72 -19.92 6.65 -0.94
N GLY A 73 -20.10 6.24 0.30
CA GLY A 73 -21.08 6.85 1.21
C GLY A 73 -21.21 6.09 2.51
N VAL A 74 -22.32 6.37 3.22
CA VAL A 74 -22.69 5.72 4.48
C VAL A 74 -24.16 5.31 4.40
N ASP A 75 -24.48 4.09 4.83
CA ASP A 75 -25.83 3.58 4.97
C ASP A 75 -26.01 3.06 6.40
N GLY A 76 -26.80 3.78 7.21
CA GLY A 76 -26.86 3.56 8.66
C GLY A 76 -25.49 3.76 9.31
N ASP A 77 -24.97 2.72 9.97
CA ASP A 77 -23.66 2.70 10.62
C ASP A 77 -22.56 2.05 9.74
N ALA A 78 -22.87 1.69 8.49
CA ALA A 78 -21.97 1.01 7.58
C ALA A 78 -21.49 1.92 6.45
N PHE A 79 -20.22 1.74 6.02
CA PHE A 79 -19.71 2.37 4.80
C PHE A 79 -20.22 1.62 3.56
N THR A 80 -20.52 2.38 2.51
CA THR A 80 -20.74 1.83 1.18
C THR A 80 -19.46 1.98 0.34
N TRP A 81 -19.21 1.03 -0.56
CA TRP A 81 -17.93 0.89 -1.23
C TRP A 81 -18.04 0.79 -2.75
N ASN A 82 -17.04 1.32 -3.44
CA ASN A 82 -16.80 1.00 -4.83
C ASN A 82 -16.23 -0.42 -4.92
N THR A 83 -16.98 -1.35 -5.49
CA THR A 83 -16.59 -2.76 -5.60
C THR A 83 -15.95 -3.11 -6.94
N THR A 84 -15.72 -2.13 -7.82
CA THR A 84 -15.03 -2.36 -9.09
C THR A 84 -13.61 -2.87 -8.82
N PRO A 85 -13.14 -3.95 -9.47
CA PRO A 85 -11.75 -4.40 -9.34
C PRO A 85 -10.75 -3.30 -9.70
N TYR A 86 -9.54 -3.37 -9.14
CA TYR A 86 -8.43 -2.54 -9.57
C TYR A 86 -7.93 -3.01 -10.94
N SER A 87 -7.55 -2.09 -11.81
CA SER A 87 -6.94 -2.37 -13.11
C SER A 87 -5.48 -2.82 -13.00
N CYS A 88 -4.83 -2.53 -11.88
CA CYS A 88 -3.45 -2.87 -11.58
C CYS A 88 -3.37 -4.04 -10.58
N ALA A 89 -2.18 -4.63 -10.44
CA ALA A 89 -1.92 -5.61 -9.39
C ALA A 89 -1.85 -4.92 -8.01
N VAL A 90 -2.41 -5.55 -6.98
CA VAL A 90 -2.40 -5.02 -5.61
C VAL A 90 -1.91 -6.07 -4.62
N MET A 91 -0.83 -5.76 -3.90
CA MET A 91 -0.39 -6.57 -2.76
C MET A 91 -0.75 -5.86 -1.45
N ASN A 92 -1.51 -6.56 -0.60
CA ASN A 92 -1.82 -6.11 0.74
C ASN A 92 -0.91 -6.79 1.76
N ILE A 93 -0.28 -6.04 2.65
CA ILE A 93 0.57 -6.58 3.71
C ILE A 93 -0.03 -6.21 5.06
N TYR A 94 -0.23 -7.22 5.91
CA TYR A 94 -0.83 -7.06 7.24
C TYR A 94 0.08 -7.60 8.33
N SER A 95 0.09 -6.92 9.47
CA SER A 95 0.59 -7.42 10.75
C SER A 95 -0.55 -8.03 11.57
N ASP A 96 -0.28 -8.51 12.80
CA ASP A 96 -1.31 -9.02 13.71
C ASP A 96 -2.39 -7.97 13.98
N SER A 97 -1.98 -6.70 14.16
CA SER A 97 -2.92 -5.61 14.43
C SER A 97 -3.85 -5.32 13.25
N GLY A 98 -3.31 -5.27 12.03
CA GLY A 98 -4.10 -5.01 10.84
C GLY A 98 -4.98 -6.19 10.44
N TYR A 99 -4.43 -7.41 10.52
CA TYR A 99 -5.17 -8.61 10.15
C TYR A 99 -6.42 -8.83 11.01
N SER A 100 -6.31 -8.58 12.33
CA SER A 100 -7.47 -8.65 13.23
C SER A 100 -8.59 -7.67 12.88
N LEU A 101 -8.26 -6.49 12.36
CA LEU A 101 -9.25 -5.47 11.96
C LEU A 101 -10.05 -5.88 10.72
N ILE A 102 -9.47 -6.65 9.80
CA ILE A 102 -10.17 -7.14 8.60
C ILE A 102 -11.38 -8.00 8.99
N GLU A 103 -11.28 -8.75 10.08
CA GLU A 103 -12.36 -9.64 10.54
C GLU A 103 -13.34 -8.95 11.47
N THR A 104 -12.96 -7.88 12.16
CA THR A 104 -13.72 -7.33 13.28
C THR A 104 -14.23 -5.90 13.07
N ASP A 105 -13.64 -5.12 12.17
CA ASP A 105 -14.01 -3.71 11.94
C ASP A 105 -14.64 -3.49 10.56
N ASN A 106 -15.87 -3.00 10.54
CA ASN A 106 -16.62 -2.68 9.32
C ASN A 106 -15.91 -1.69 8.38
N LYS A 107 -14.96 -0.90 8.88
CA LYS A 107 -14.13 0.00 8.05
C LYS A 107 -13.16 -0.75 7.15
N TYR A 108 -12.89 -2.03 7.44
CA TYR A 108 -11.99 -2.90 6.69
C TYR A 108 -12.72 -3.95 5.83
N VAL A 109 -14.05 -3.86 5.70
CA VAL A 109 -14.84 -4.75 4.82
C VAL A 109 -14.30 -4.72 3.39
N GLN A 110 -13.91 -3.54 2.89
CA GLN A 110 -13.34 -3.43 1.55
C GLN A 110 -11.97 -4.11 1.42
N ASN A 111 -11.16 -4.11 2.46
CA ASN A 111 -9.92 -4.88 2.50
C ASN A 111 -10.20 -6.37 2.29
N LYS A 112 -11.19 -6.91 3.02
CA LYS A 112 -11.63 -8.31 2.88
C LYS A 112 -12.14 -8.61 1.48
N ASN A 113 -12.99 -7.74 0.93
CA ASN A 113 -13.54 -7.91 -0.41
C ASN A 113 -12.42 -7.98 -1.48
N ASN A 114 -11.42 -7.12 -1.38
CA ASN A 114 -10.30 -7.11 -2.32
C ASN A 114 -9.37 -8.32 -2.18
N LEU A 115 -9.28 -8.97 -1.02
CA LEU A 115 -8.55 -10.23 -0.87
C LEU A 115 -9.20 -11.41 -1.64
N ILE A 116 -10.50 -11.32 -1.88
CA ILE A 116 -11.30 -12.42 -2.45
C ILE A 116 -11.56 -12.22 -3.95
N GLN A 117 -11.63 -10.98 -4.43
CA GLN A 117 -12.26 -10.66 -5.73
C GLN A 117 -11.31 -10.40 -6.88
N SER A 118 -10.00 -10.34 -6.69
CA SER A 118 -9.07 -9.97 -7.75
C SER A 118 -8.07 -11.09 -8.05
N GLU A 119 -8.05 -11.59 -9.30
CA GLU A 119 -7.04 -12.53 -9.78
C GLU A 119 -5.61 -11.93 -9.71
N ASN A 120 -5.50 -10.60 -9.67
CA ASN A 120 -4.23 -9.87 -9.57
C ASN A 120 -3.94 -9.34 -8.16
N SER A 121 -4.68 -9.78 -7.14
CA SER A 121 -4.44 -9.35 -5.76
C SER A 121 -3.73 -10.44 -4.97
N GLU A 122 -2.69 -10.03 -4.27
CA GLU A 122 -1.95 -10.86 -3.33
C GLU A 122 -2.10 -10.29 -1.91
N TYR A 123 -1.98 -11.14 -0.90
CA TYR A 123 -1.81 -10.65 0.46
C TYR A 123 -0.71 -11.41 1.19
N VAL A 124 -0.07 -10.70 2.11
CA VAL A 124 0.98 -11.22 2.97
C VAL A 124 0.59 -10.92 4.41
N TYR A 125 0.55 -11.95 5.26
CA TYR A 125 0.41 -11.79 6.70
C TYR A 125 1.74 -12.05 7.38
N ILE A 126 2.21 -11.09 8.16
CA ILE A 126 3.47 -11.18 8.90
C ILE A 126 3.16 -11.37 10.38
N GLU A 127 3.02 -12.63 10.79
CA GLU A 127 2.73 -13.02 12.16
C GLU A 127 3.79 -12.52 13.14
N GLY A 128 3.36 -12.10 14.33
CA GLY A 128 4.21 -11.58 15.40
C GLY A 128 4.69 -10.14 15.16
N SER A 129 4.17 -9.47 14.17
CA SER A 129 4.46 -8.07 13.86
C SER A 129 3.33 -7.13 14.29
N ASN A 130 3.57 -5.81 14.28
CA ASN A 130 2.55 -4.79 14.50
C ASN A 130 2.63 -3.69 13.45
N HIS A 131 1.68 -2.76 13.46
CA HIS A 131 1.60 -1.64 12.52
C HIS A 131 2.93 -0.91 12.31
N PHE A 132 3.69 -0.66 13.37
CA PHE A 132 4.93 0.11 13.30
C PHE A 132 6.15 -0.74 12.97
N THR A 133 6.10 -2.07 13.14
CA THR A 133 7.20 -2.95 12.71
C THR A 133 7.31 -3.08 11.20
N LEU A 134 6.28 -2.66 10.45
CA LEU A 134 6.32 -2.56 8.99
C LEU A 134 7.01 -1.27 8.51
N THR A 135 7.65 -0.53 9.41
CA THR A 135 8.38 0.71 9.13
C THR A 135 9.78 0.66 9.73
N ASP A 136 10.65 1.58 9.32
CA ASP A 136 12.00 1.73 9.88
C ASP A 136 12.03 2.12 11.37
N LEU A 137 10.88 2.47 11.95
CA LEU A 137 10.78 2.80 13.37
C LEU A 137 11.28 1.65 14.25
N VAL A 138 11.02 0.41 13.87
CA VAL A 138 11.46 -0.77 14.62
C VAL A 138 13.00 -0.86 14.72
N ARG A 139 13.74 -0.31 13.76
CA ARG A 139 15.21 -0.25 13.78
C ARG A 139 15.73 1.00 14.49
N LYS A 140 15.03 2.12 14.35
CA LYS A 140 15.43 3.41 14.94
C LYS A 140 15.13 3.49 16.42
N SER A 141 13.98 2.99 16.83
CA SER A 141 13.54 2.98 18.23
C SER A 141 12.63 1.77 18.51
N PRO A 142 13.20 0.59 18.80
CA PRO A 142 12.42 -0.62 19.10
C PRO A 142 11.44 -0.43 20.26
N VAL A 143 11.87 0.32 21.29
CA VAL A 143 11.03 0.62 22.47
C VAL A 143 9.80 1.45 22.09
N LEU A 144 9.98 2.49 21.30
CA LEU A 144 8.87 3.32 20.83
C LEU A 144 7.95 2.53 19.89
N CYS A 145 8.52 1.71 19.02
CA CYS A 145 7.77 0.82 18.15
C CYS A 145 6.86 -0.14 18.95
N ALA A 146 7.41 -0.77 20.01
CA ALA A 146 6.64 -1.65 20.88
C ALA A 146 5.56 -0.89 21.66
N LEU A 147 5.88 0.29 22.18
CA LEU A 147 4.94 1.10 22.95
C LEU A 147 3.75 1.56 22.11
N LEU A 148 3.99 2.07 20.91
CA LEU A 148 2.95 2.58 20.01
C LEU A 148 2.13 1.46 19.36
N GLY A 149 2.76 0.32 19.11
CA GLY A 149 2.13 -0.80 18.39
C GLY A 149 1.53 -1.89 19.29
N GLY A 150 1.53 -1.73 20.60
CA GLY A 150 1.00 -2.73 21.54
C GLY A 150 1.90 -3.97 21.73
N GLY A 151 3.19 -3.86 21.38
CA GLY A 151 4.15 -4.95 21.41
C GLY A 151 4.29 -5.69 20.07
N TYR A 152 5.27 -6.55 19.97
CA TYR A 152 5.49 -7.48 18.85
C TYR A 152 6.38 -8.65 19.29
N GLN A 153 6.28 -9.77 18.61
CA GLN A 153 7.04 -10.99 18.93
C GLN A 153 8.15 -11.23 17.91
N LYS A 154 7.90 -10.93 16.64
CA LYS A 154 8.88 -11.11 15.58
C LYS A 154 9.96 -10.03 15.65
N SER A 155 11.23 -10.44 15.49
CA SER A 155 12.35 -9.50 15.36
C SER A 155 12.06 -8.43 14.31
N GLY A 156 12.29 -7.14 14.64
CA GLY A 156 12.12 -6.05 13.68
C GLY A 156 13.03 -6.18 12.46
N TYR A 157 14.22 -6.75 12.62
CA TYR A 157 15.10 -7.06 11.49
C TYR A 157 14.51 -8.11 10.55
N ASP A 158 13.98 -9.20 11.11
CA ASP A 158 13.38 -10.29 10.32
C ASP A 158 12.08 -9.83 9.67
N THR A 159 11.30 -8.97 10.33
CA THR A 159 10.09 -8.35 9.77
C THR A 159 10.43 -7.53 8.54
N LEU A 160 11.40 -6.59 8.64
CA LEU A 160 11.81 -5.74 7.53
C LEU A 160 12.48 -6.52 6.40
N LYS A 161 13.27 -7.56 6.73
CA LYS A 161 13.87 -8.44 5.72
C LYS A 161 12.78 -9.13 4.90
N LEU A 162 11.82 -9.77 5.57
CA LEU A 162 10.69 -10.44 4.90
C LEU A 162 9.86 -9.45 4.09
N LEU A 163 9.59 -8.26 4.63
CA LEU A 163 8.89 -7.19 3.94
C LEU A 163 9.58 -6.82 2.64
N ASN A 164 10.88 -6.55 2.70
CA ASN A 164 11.68 -6.18 1.51
C ASN A 164 11.69 -7.30 0.46
N GLU A 165 11.85 -8.55 0.87
CA GLU A 165 11.82 -9.71 -0.03
C GLU A 165 10.45 -9.82 -0.74
N LYS A 166 9.36 -9.64 -0.01
CA LYS A 166 8.01 -9.70 -0.59
C LYS A 166 7.74 -8.53 -1.54
N CYS A 167 8.10 -7.30 -1.14
CA CYS A 167 7.94 -6.13 -1.99
C CYS A 167 8.75 -6.25 -3.29
N LEU A 168 10.02 -6.64 -3.20
CA LEU A 168 10.87 -6.82 -4.37
C LEU A 168 10.30 -7.89 -5.31
N THR A 169 9.96 -9.05 -4.78
CA THR A 169 9.38 -10.15 -5.59
C THR A 169 8.10 -9.71 -6.31
N PHE A 170 7.27 -8.91 -5.66
CA PHE A 170 6.03 -8.41 -6.25
C PHE A 170 6.30 -7.41 -7.37
N PHE A 171 7.18 -6.45 -7.15
CA PHE A 171 7.57 -5.49 -8.18
C PHE A 171 8.27 -6.17 -9.36
N ASP A 172 9.21 -7.09 -9.11
CA ASP A 172 9.89 -7.86 -10.17
C ASP A 172 8.92 -8.70 -11.03
N LYS A 173 7.78 -9.08 -10.47
CA LYS A 173 6.74 -9.85 -11.18
C LYS A 173 5.87 -8.98 -12.09
N HIS A 174 5.63 -7.72 -11.70
CA HIS A 174 4.60 -6.89 -12.30
C HIS A 174 5.15 -5.65 -13.05
N LEU A 175 6.38 -5.22 -12.73
CA LEU A 175 7.10 -4.13 -13.42
C LEU A 175 8.17 -4.70 -14.36
N VAL A 176 7.77 -5.44 -15.39
CA VAL A 176 8.68 -6.04 -16.39
C VAL A 176 8.09 -5.90 -17.78
#